data_0c8b9cb10e8d861c1b5c5517eb76ac48
#
_entry.id   0c8b9cb10e8d861c1b5c5517eb76ac48
#
_cell.length_a   1.000
_cell.length_b   1.000
_cell.length_c   1.000
_cell.angle_alpha   90.00
_cell.angle_beta   90.00
_cell.angle_gamma   90.00
#
_symmetry.space_group_name_H-M   'P 1'
#
loop_
_entity.id
_entity.type
_entity.pdbx_description
1 polymer ?
#
loop_
_entity_poly.entity_id
_entity_poly.type
_entity_poly.pdbx_seq_one_letter_code
_entity_poly.pdbx_strand_id
1 'polypeptide(L)'
;MEKPFVFGVATSGDNFTDREKETQRLLLNFAHGVNTVLISPRRWGKTSLVKKVAQLSQDNKRKVVYIDIFSCRTENEFYRLFATSILKQTSSKWEEWIENTKQFLSHINPKISIGADPMNDFSISFEYNMQNNTENDILQLPEKIAIEKGIQIVICIDEFQQISDFEDSKTFQKKLRSVWQLQQHVSYCLFGSKKHLMNELFEKKNLPFYKFGDAIYLAKIETKYWIEYICKRFENTGKHISPELAEEICRLVDNHSSYVQQLSWLLWIRTINTATTEQLSYALEDLLDQNNILFQSETENLSAYQMNFLKAIVDGIH
;
A
#
# COMPACT_ATOMS: atom_id res chain seq x y z
N MET A 1 8.96 -25.04 8.51
CA MET A 1 9.91 -24.00 9.00
C MET A 1 9.45 -22.66 8.46
N GLU A 2 9.24 -21.67 9.30
CA GLU A 2 8.79 -20.35 8.87
C GLU A 2 9.92 -19.65 8.11
N LYS A 3 9.60 -18.91 7.03
CA LYS A 3 10.62 -18.18 6.26
C LYS A 3 11.19 -17.05 7.12
N PRO A 4 12.50 -17.00 7.39
CA PRO A 4 13.07 -15.98 8.26
C PRO A 4 13.04 -14.58 7.64
N PHE A 5 13.08 -14.48 6.31
CA PHE A 5 13.04 -13.21 5.58
C PHE A 5 11.98 -13.27 4.49
N VAL A 6 11.17 -12.20 4.38
CA VAL A 6 10.03 -12.13 3.47
C VAL A 6 10.18 -10.92 2.54
N PHE A 7 10.19 -11.17 1.25
CA PHE A 7 10.25 -10.15 0.20
C PHE A 7 9.31 -10.52 -0.97
N GLY A 8 8.98 -9.53 -1.81
CA GLY A 8 8.05 -9.71 -2.92
C GLY A 8 6.57 -9.69 -2.55
N VAL A 9 6.23 -9.76 -1.26
CA VAL A 9 4.86 -9.70 -0.73
C VAL A 9 4.78 -8.74 0.46
N ALA A 10 3.56 -8.33 0.83
CA ALA A 10 3.35 -7.53 2.04
C ALA A 10 3.68 -8.36 3.28
N THR A 11 4.45 -7.80 4.20
CA THR A 11 4.86 -8.44 5.45
C THR A 11 3.84 -8.21 6.56
N SER A 12 3.73 -9.15 7.50
CA SER A 12 2.85 -9.07 8.66
C SER A 12 3.47 -9.75 9.87
N GLY A 13 2.93 -9.51 11.06
CA GLY A 13 3.37 -10.12 12.31
C GLY A 13 4.85 -9.86 12.58
N ASP A 14 5.58 -10.90 12.93
CA ASP A 14 7.01 -10.83 13.27
C ASP A 14 7.92 -10.44 12.10
N ASN A 15 7.42 -10.49 10.86
CA ASN A 15 8.16 -10.04 9.68
C ASN A 15 8.12 -8.52 9.48
N PHE A 16 7.44 -7.80 10.38
CA PHE A 16 7.35 -6.35 10.39
C PHE A 16 8.34 -5.77 11.41
N THR A 17 9.23 -4.90 10.98
CA THR A 17 10.19 -4.21 11.88
C THR A 17 10.03 -2.70 11.79
N ASP A 18 10.30 -2.01 12.89
CA ASP A 18 10.19 -0.55 13.04
C ASP A 18 8.77 -0.01 12.73
N ARG A 19 8.66 1.27 12.52
CA ARG A 19 7.41 1.99 12.17
C ARG A 19 6.45 2.25 13.35
N GLU A 20 6.94 2.22 14.58
CA GLU A 20 6.10 2.50 15.75
C GLU A 20 5.48 3.89 15.68
N LYS A 21 6.26 4.90 15.30
CA LYS A 21 5.80 6.30 15.19
C LYS A 21 4.72 6.45 14.13
N GLU A 22 4.96 5.91 12.95
CA GLU A 22 4.00 5.95 11.85
C GLU A 22 2.76 5.11 12.16
N THR A 23 2.94 3.95 12.80
CA THR A 23 1.83 3.10 13.26
C THR A 23 0.95 3.86 14.24
N GLN A 24 1.52 4.48 15.27
CA GLN A 24 0.77 5.27 16.27
C GLN A 24 0.06 6.46 15.64
N ARG A 25 0.73 7.19 14.73
CA ARG A 25 0.12 8.33 14.02
C ARG A 25 -1.06 7.90 13.17
N LEU A 26 -0.93 6.80 12.41
CA LEU A 26 -2.04 6.25 11.62
C LEU A 26 -3.19 5.75 12.50
N LEU A 27 -2.90 5.09 13.63
CA LEU A 27 -3.92 4.65 14.58
C LEU A 27 -4.71 5.85 15.14
N LEU A 28 -4.04 6.94 15.49
CA LEU A 28 -4.67 8.16 15.95
C LEU A 28 -5.52 8.81 14.83
N ASN A 29 -4.99 8.88 13.61
CA ASN A 29 -5.73 9.43 12.47
C ASN A 29 -7.00 8.62 12.21
N PHE A 30 -6.92 7.28 12.21
CA PHE A 30 -8.07 6.40 12.04
C PHE A 30 -9.07 6.54 13.19
N ALA A 31 -8.58 6.70 14.43
CA ALA A 31 -9.41 6.87 15.60
C ALA A 31 -10.24 8.17 15.59
N HIS A 32 -9.67 9.22 15.01
CA HIS A 32 -10.27 10.57 15.00
C HIS A 32 -10.86 10.97 13.64
N GLY A 33 -10.97 10.04 12.69
CA GLY A 33 -11.56 10.31 11.36
C GLY A 33 -10.71 11.29 10.52
N VAL A 34 -9.40 11.34 10.74
CA VAL A 34 -8.49 12.23 9.99
C VAL A 34 -8.07 11.57 8.68
N ASN A 35 -8.37 12.23 7.56
CA ASN A 35 -7.86 11.80 6.27
C ASN A 35 -6.34 11.78 6.26
N THR A 36 -5.75 10.77 5.67
CA THR A 36 -4.30 10.57 5.66
C THR A 36 -3.81 10.31 4.24
N VAL A 37 -2.65 10.85 3.91
CA VAL A 37 -1.92 10.59 2.67
C VAL A 37 -0.57 9.99 3.02
N LEU A 38 -0.30 8.76 2.57
CA LEU A 38 0.97 8.09 2.86
C LEU A 38 1.81 7.97 1.59
N ILE A 39 2.96 8.61 1.58
CA ILE A 39 3.83 8.73 0.40
C ILE A 39 5.19 8.09 0.70
N SER A 40 5.60 7.17 -0.16
CA SER A 40 6.97 6.66 -0.16
C SER A 40 7.30 5.94 -1.46
N PRO A 41 8.58 5.71 -1.78
CA PRO A 41 8.98 4.87 -2.88
C PRO A 41 8.41 3.45 -2.80
N ARG A 42 8.49 2.73 -3.91
CA ARG A 42 8.13 1.31 -3.99
C ARG A 42 8.92 0.47 -2.98
N ARG A 43 8.30 -0.60 -2.45
CA ARG A 43 8.97 -1.61 -1.59
C ARG A 43 9.52 -1.08 -0.26
N TRP A 44 9.01 0.05 0.23
CA TRP A 44 9.37 0.62 1.54
C TRP A 44 8.40 0.23 2.67
N GLY A 45 7.48 -0.72 2.42
CA GLY A 45 6.60 -1.27 3.44
C GLY A 45 5.28 -0.52 3.68
N LYS A 46 4.84 0.41 2.78
CA LYS A 46 3.54 1.11 2.90
C LYS A 46 2.36 0.17 3.13
N THR A 47 2.18 -0.76 2.21
CA THR A 47 1.06 -1.71 2.24
C THR A 47 1.07 -2.55 3.51
N SER A 48 2.26 -2.98 3.97
CA SER A 48 2.44 -3.72 5.23
C SER A 48 2.03 -2.87 6.43
N LEU A 49 2.46 -1.61 6.49
CA LEU A 49 2.10 -0.66 7.54
C LEU A 49 0.59 -0.43 7.59
N VAL A 50 -0.04 -0.11 6.46
CA VAL A 50 -1.49 0.15 6.39
C VAL A 50 -2.28 -1.10 6.78
N LYS A 51 -1.90 -2.29 6.32
CA LYS A 51 -2.56 -3.55 6.69
C LYS A 51 -2.43 -3.84 8.19
N LYS A 52 -1.25 -3.62 8.79
CA LYS A 52 -1.05 -3.76 10.25
C LYS A 52 -1.95 -2.81 11.02
N VAL A 53 -1.97 -1.53 10.65
CA VAL A 53 -2.83 -0.52 11.28
C VAL A 53 -4.31 -0.86 11.10
N ALA A 54 -4.71 -1.31 9.91
CA ALA A 54 -6.09 -1.74 9.63
C ALA A 54 -6.53 -2.87 10.59
N GLN A 55 -5.70 -3.89 10.78
CA GLN A 55 -5.97 -4.98 11.72
C GLN A 55 -6.10 -4.50 13.16
N LEU A 56 -5.22 -3.58 13.59
CA LEU A 56 -5.22 -3.04 14.95
C LEU A 56 -6.37 -2.06 15.21
N SER A 57 -6.87 -1.40 14.16
CA SER A 57 -7.93 -0.38 14.26
C SER A 57 -9.34 -0.94 14.14
N GLN A 58 -9.49 -2.16 13.63
CA GLN A 58 -10.80 -2.74 13.36
C GLN A 58 -11.44 -3.25 14.64
N ASP A 59 -12.65 -2.78 14.93
CA ASP A 59 -13.47 -3.18 16.07
C ASP A 59 -14.97 -3.16 15.71
N ASN A 60 -15.85 -3.25 16.73
CA ASN A 60 -17.30 -3.22 16.52
C ASN A 60 -17.84 -1.83 16.09
N LYS A 61 -17.11 -0.76 16.38
CA LYS A 61 -17.49 0.62 16.07
C LYS A 61 -16.74 1.20 14.88
N ARG A 62 -15.68 0.50 14.40
CA ARG A 62 -14.88 0.94 13.26
C ARG A 62 -14.62 -0.21 12.31
N LYS A 63 -14.91 0.02 11.04
CA LYS A 63 -14.57 -0.88 9.95
C LYS A 63 -13.48 -0.24 9.08
N VAL A 64 -12.49 -1.03 8.71
CA VAL A 64 -11.42 -0.59 7.80
C VAL A 64 -11.58 -1.33 6.49
N VAL A 65 -11.83 -0.59 5.42
CA VAL A 65 -12.01 -1.09 4.06
C VAL A 65 -10.70 -0.90 3.30
N TYR A 66 -10.13 -1.98 2.77
CA TYR A 66 -8.92 -1.94 1.95
C TYR A 66 -9.27 -2.16 0.48
N ILE A 67 -8.80 -1.25 -0.38
CA ILE A 67 -9.05 -1.26 -1.83
C ILE A 67 -7.70 -1.06 -2.55
N ASP A 68 -7.35 -1.97 -3.45
CA ASP A 68 -6.21 -1.81 -4.35
C ASP A 68 -6.73 -1.49 -5.75
N ILE A 69 -6.44 -0.28 -6.23
CA ILE A 69 -6.91 0.21 -7.53
C ILE A 69 -5.87 0.07 -8.64
N PHE A 70 -4.81 -0.70 -8.42
CA PHE A 70 -3.74 -0.89 -9.42
C PHE A 70 -4.26 -1.36 -10.78
N SER A 71 -5.25 -2.25 -10.78
CA SER A 71 -5.84 -2.79 -12.02
C SER A 71 -6.90 -1.89 -12.67
N CYS A 72 -7.37 -0.85 -11.98
CA CYS A 72 -8.40 0.04 -12.51
C CYS A 72 -7.84 0.90 -13.64
N ARG A 73 -8.52 0.88 -14.78
CA ARG A 73 -8.18 1.68 -15.98
C ARG A 73 -9.19 2.78 -16.24
N THR A 74 -10.40 2.63 -15.71
CA THR A 74 -11.52 3.54 -15.94
C THR A 74 -12.21 3.92 -14.62
N GLU A 75 -12.93 5.06 -14.65
CA GLU A 75 -13.79 5.48 -13.52
C GLU A 75 -14.83 4.39 -13.17
N ASN A 76 -15.39 3.72 -14.17
CA ASN A 76 -16.39 2.66 -13.98
C ASN A 76 -15.84 1.47 -13.23
N GLU A 77 -14.62 1.05 -13.54
CA GLU A 77 -13.94 -0.01 -12.80
C GLU A 77 -13.68 0.41 -11.35
N PHE A 78 -13.29 1.67 -11.13
CA PHE A 78 -13.13 2.22 -9.79
C PHE A 78 -14.45 2.19 -9.02
N TYR A 79 -15.56 2.72 -9.57
CA TYR A 79 -16.85 2.73 -8.89
C TYR A 79 -17.34 1.34 -8.52
N ARG A 80 -17.19 0.37 -9.44
CA ARG A 80 -17.54 -1.02 -9.20
C ARG A 80 -16.72 -1.63 -8.07
N LEU A 81 -15.39 -1.45 -8.10
CA LEU A 81 -14.49 -1.97 -7.09
C LEU A 81 -14.75 -1.32 -5.73
N PHE A 82 -14.96 0.00 -5.71
CA PHE A 82 -15.24 0.78 -4.51
C PHE A 82 -16.53 0.29 -3.83
N ALA A 83 -17.65 0.23 -4.54
CA ALA A 83 -18.91 -0.25 -4.00
C ALA A 83 -18.81 -1.70 -3.49
N THR A 84 -18.24 -2.59 -4.31
CA THR A 84 -18.07 -4.01 -3.95
C THR A 84 -17.23 -4.18 -2.69
N SER A 85 -16.11 -3.48 -2.58
CA SER A 85 -15.22 -3.58 -1.41
C SER A 85 -15.87 -3.06 -0.13
N ILE A 86 -16.61 -1.95 -0.22
CA ILE A 86 -17.33 -1.38 0.92
C ILE A 86 -18.39 -2.37 1.43
N LEU A 87 -19.24 -2.88 0.55
CA LEU A 87 -20.28 -3.82 0.94
C LEU A 87 -19.71 -5.11 1.54
N LYS A 88 -18.66 -5.68 0.93
CA LYS A 88 -17.99 -6.88 1.46
C LYS A 88 -17.42 -6.66 2.86
N GLN A 89 -16.71 -5.55 3.08
CA GLN A 89 -15.96 -5.34 4.32
C GLN A 89 -16.78 -4.70 5.46
N THR A 90 -17.94 -4.14 5.15
CA THR A 90 -18.86 -3.58 6.16
C THR A 90 -19.96 -4.55 6.58
N SER A 91 -20.04 -5.72 5.98
CA SER A 91 -21.04 -6.75 6.25
C SER A 91 -20.38 -8.04 6.74
N SER A 92 -21.10 -8.80 7.56
CA SER A 92 -20.58 -10.04 8.18
C SER A 92 -20.86 -11.29 7.35
N LYS A 93 -21.92 -11.26 6.51
CA LYS A 93 -22.39 -12.38 5.68
C LYS A 93 -22.76 -11.89 4.29
N TRP A 94 -22.72 -12.79 3.31
CA TRP A 94 -23.02 -12.47 1.93
C TRP A 94 -24.51 -12.07 1.70
N GLU A 95 -25.43 -12.62 2.49
CA GLU A 95 -26.84 -12.22 2.45
C GLU A 95 -27.00 -10.74 2.79
N GLU A 96 -26.26 -10.26 3.78
CA GLU A 96 -26.21 -8.85 4.17
C GLU A 96 -25.66 -7.95 3.05
N TRP A 97 -24.74 -8.46 2.20
CA TRP A 97 -24.28 -7.69 1.03
C TRP A 97 -25.38 -7.43 0.03
N ILE A 98 -26.21 -8.45 -0.24
CA ILE A 98 -27.36 -8.32 -1.13
C ILE A 98 -28.39 -7.37 -0.53
N GLU A 99 -28.68 -7.50 0.76
CA GLU A 99 -29.63 -6.65 1.46
C GLU A 99 -29.17 -5.19 1.44
N ASN A 100 -27.93 -4.91 1.82
CA ASN A 100 -27.33 -3.58 1.75
C ASN A 100 -27.34 -3.02 0.31
N THR A 101 -27.03 -3.85 -0.68
CA THR A 101 -27.08 -3.43 -2.09
C THR A 101 -28.50 -3.00 -2.48
N LYS A 102 -29.49 -3.76 -2.11
CA LYS A 102 -30.90 -3.42 -2.37
C LYS A 102 -31.33 -2.17 -1.59
N GLN A 103 -30.93 -2.07 -0.34
CA GLN A 103 -31.30 -0.94 0.52
C GLN A 103 -30.69 0.38 0.05
N PHE A 104 -29.39 0.40 -0.25
CA PHE A 104 -28.67 1.64 -0.51
C PHE A 104 -28.53 2.00 -1.98
N LEU A 105 -28.63 1.02 -2.89
CA LEU A 105 -28.33 1.20 -4.31
C LEU A 105 -29.48 0.80 -5.25
N SER A 106 -30.67 0.40 -4.74
CA SER A 106 -31.78 -0.06 -5.58
C SER A 106 -32.21 0.94 -6.65
N HIS A 107 -32.13 2.23 -6.34
CA HIS A 107 -32.56 3.31 -7.25
C HIS A 107 -31.62 3.48 -8.49
N ILE A 108 -30.44 2.88 -8.46
CA ILE A 108 -29.49 2.88 -9.60
C ILE A 108 -29.44 1.53 -10.32
N ASN A 109 -30.40 0.62 -10.03
CA ASN A 109 -30.52 -0.70 -10.64
C ASN A 109 -29.21 -1.50 -10.70
N PRO A 110 -28.60 -1.82 -9.53
CA PRO A 110 -27.37 -2.58 -9.51
C PRO A 110 -27.59 -4.00 -10.02
N LYS A 111 -26.74 -4.47 -10.92
CA LYS A 111 -26.65 -5.89 -11.30
C LYS A 111 -25.70 -6.60 -10.34
N ILE A 112 -26.24 -7.51 -9.56
CA ILE A 112 -25.48 -8.34 -8.62
C ILE A 112 -25.12 -9.64 -9.31
N SER A 113 -23.83 -9.97 -9.34
CA SER A 113 -23.32 -11.27 -9.82
C SER A 113 -22.72 -12.03 -8.64
N ILE A 114 -23.15 -13.27 -8.47
CA ILE A 114 -22.68 -14.17 -7.41
C ILE A 114 -22.20 -15.44 -8.10
N GLY A 115 -20.92 -15.78 -7.94
CA GLY A 115 -20.36 -17.02 -8.46
C GLY A 115 -20.56 -18.21 -7.51
N ALA A 116 -19.85 -19.29 -7.79
CA ALA A 116 -19.93 -20.53 -7.00
C ALA A 116 -19.44 -20.36 -5.55
N ASP A 117 -18.51 -19.42 -5.31
CA ASP A 117 -18.07 -18.98 -3.98
C ASP A 117 -18.52 -17.53 -3.75
N PRO A 118 -19.67 -17.29 -3.07
CA PRO A 118 -20.19 -15.94 -2.85
C PRO A 118 -19.20 -15.01 -2.13
N MET A 119 -18.32 -15.55 -1.28
CA MET A 119 -17.35 -14.74 -0.53
C MET A 119 -16.27 -14.15 -1.45
N ASN A 120 -15.88 -14.88 -2.50
CA ASN A 120 -14.84 -14.43 -3.44
C ASN A 120 -15.44 -13.88 -4.75
N ASP A 121 -16.53 -14.47 -5.23
CA ASP A 121 -17.08 -14.21 -6.57
C ASP A 121 -18.23 -13.18 -6.58
N PHE A 122 -18.46 -12.45 -5.48
CA PHE A 122 -19.45 -11.39 -5.45
C PHE A 122 -18.93 -10.15 -6.18
N SER A 123 -19.73 -9.64 -7.12
CA SER A 123 -19.46 -8.36 -7.77
C SER A 123 -20.73 -7.60 -8.06
N ILE A 124 -20.60 -6.28 -8.13
CA ILE A 124 -21.70 -5.38 -8.49
C ILE A 124 -21.29 -4.65 -9.77
N SER A 125 -22.21 -4.57 -10.72
CA SER A 125 -22.08 -3.72 -11.89
C SER A 125 -23.25 -2.77 -11.98
N PHE A 126 -23.05 -1.63 -12.62
CA PHE A 126 -24.06 -0.58 -12.76
C PHE A 126 -24.33 -0.36 -14.24
N GLU A 127 -25.61 -0.22 -14.60
CA GLU A 127 -25.98 0.29 -15.93
C GLU A 127 -25.90 1.82 -15.86
N TYR A 128 -25.01 2.37 -16.66
CA TYR A 128 -24.88 3.82 -16.77
C TYR A 128 -26.11 4.41 -17.49
N ASN A 129 -26.94 5.09 -16.71
CA ASN A 129 -28.00 5.91 -17.26
C ASN A 129 -27.62 7.37 -16.98
N MET A 130 -27.38 8.16 -18.03
CA MET A 130 -26.96 9.57 -17.91
C MET A 130 -27.95 10.45 -17.10
N GLN A 131 -29.13 9.96 -16.83
CA GLN A 131 -30.17 10.68 -16.07
C GLN A 131 -30.10 10.46 -14.55
N ASN A 132 -29.36 9.47 -14.08
CA ASN A 132 -29.25 9.15 -12.66
C ASN A 132 -27.86 9.56 -12.15
N ASN A 133 -27.82 10.22 -11.02
CA ASN A 133 -26.60 10.64 -10.33
C ASN A 133 -25.86 9.45 -9.68
N THR A 134 -25.78 8.33 -10.43
CA THR A 134 -25.29 7.00 -10.02
C THR A 134 -23.93 7.04 -9.31
N GLU A 135 -23.02 7.85 -9.85
CA GLU A 135 -21.67 7.97 -9.32
C GLU A 135 -21.64 8.60 -7.93
N ASN A 136 -22.45 9.65 -7.73
CA ASN A 136 -22.56 10.31 -6.44
C ASN A 136 -23.14 9.38 -5.38
N ASP A 137 -24.15 8.56 -5.75
CA ASP A 137 -24.73 7.57 -4.84
C ASP A 137 -23.75 6.49 -4.43
N ILE A 138 -22.90 6.03 -5.36
CA ILE A 138 -21.81 5.09 -5.07
C ILE A 138 -20.80 5.72 -4.11
N LEU A 139 -20.40 6.96 -4.36
CA LEU A 139 -19.44 7.65 -3.49
C LEU A 139 -20.01 7.97 -2.10
N GLN A 140 -21.34 8.15 -1.99
CA GLN A 140 -22.04 8.35 -0.71
C GLN A 140 -22.33 7.04 0.04
N LEU A 141 -22.18 5.89 -0.60
CA LEU A 141 -22.50 4.58 -0.01
C LEU A 141 -21.84 4.34 1.35
N PRO A 142 -20.53 4.60 1.54
CA PRO A 142 -19.89 4.35 2.84
C PRO A 142 -20.47 5.22 3.96
N GLU A 143 -20.81 6.49 3.68
CA GLU A 143 -21.41 7.38 4.67
C GLU A 143 -22.83 6.91 5.05
N LYS A 144 -23.65 6.51 4.07
CA LYS A 144 -24.99 5.95 4.31
C LYS A 144 -24.90 4.70 5.20
N ILE A 145 -23.99 3.78 4.91
CA ILE A 145 -23.78 2.56 5.73
C ILE A 145 -23.27 2.92 7.13
N ALA A 146 -22.34 3.87 7.23
CA ALA A 146 -21.77 4.28 8.51
C ALA A 146 -22.83 4.87 9.44
N ILE A 147 -23.71 5.73 8.92
CA ILE A 147 -24.84 6.33 9.67
C ILE A 147 -25.81 5.24 10.10
N GLU A 148 -26.25 4.39 9.17
CA GLU A 148 -27.24 3.33 9.45
C GLU A 148 -26.76 2.34 10.52
N LYS A 149 -25.49 1.95 10.46
CA LYS A 149 -24.89 1.00 11.40
C LYS A 149 -24.32 1.65 12.67
N GLY A 150 -24.28 2.98 12.75
CA GLY A 150 -23.68 3.71 13.88
C GLY A 150 -22.19 3.44 14.04
N ILE A 151 -21.44 3.31 12.93
CA ILE A 151 -20.02 2.98 12.91
C ILE A 151 -19.20 4.07 12.19
N GLN A 152 -17.88 4.02 12.40
CA GLN A 152 -16.91 4.76 11.61
C GLN A 152 -16.34 3.84 10.51
N ILE A 153 -16.09 4.38 9.32
CA ILE A 153 -15.46 3.63 8.22
C ILE A 153 -14.18 4.34 7.81
N VAL A 154 -13.08 3.58 7.77
CA VAL A 154 -11.80 4.04 7.23
C VAL A 154 -11.56 3.35 5.89
N ILE A 155 -11.43 4.11 4.81
CA ILE A 155 -11.20 3.56 3.47
C ILE A 155 -9.74 3.76 3.09
N CYS A 156 -8.99 2.67 3.02
CA CYS A 156 -7.59 2.61 2.63
C CYS A 156 -7.48 2.27 1.14
N ILE A 157 -7.00 3.21 0.31
CA ILE A 157 -6.88 3.01 -1.14
C ILE A 157 -5.39 2.94 -1.50
N ASP A 158 -4.95 1.75 -1.95
CA ASP A 158 -3.59 1.52 -2.44
C ASP A 158 -3.48 1.90 -3.93
N GLU A 159 -2.29 2.32 -4.32
CA GLU A 159 -1.92 2.80 -5.66
C GLU A 159 -2.82 3.94 -6.15
N PHE A 160 -3.18 4.85 -5.24
CA PHE A 160 -4.14 5.94 -5.50
C PHE A 160 -3.75 6.82 -6.69
N GLN A 161 -2.47 6.96 -7.01
CA GLN A 161 -2.03 7.72 -8.18
C GLN A 161 -2.57 7.15 -9.52
N GLN A 162 -3.10 5.92 -9.52
CA GLN A 162 -3.71 5.31 -10.72
C GLN A 162 -4.85 6.13 -11.29
N ILE A 163 -5.56 6.90 -10.46
CA ILE A 163 -6.61 7.82 -10.92
C ILE A 163 -6.11 8.90 -11.89
N SER A 164 -4.80 9.17 -11.91
CA SER A 164 -4.21 10.15 -12.84
C SER A 164 -4.17 9.63 -14.28
N ASP A 165 -4.28 8.32 -14.47
CA ASP A 165 -4.24 7.67 -15.78
C ASP A 165 -5.66 7.54 -16.39
N PHE A 166 -6.72 7.96 -15.70
CA PHE A 166 -8.10 7.93 -16.21
C PHE A 166 -8.31 9.05 -17.25
N GLU A 167 -9.18 8.81 -18.23
CA GLU A 167 -9.41 9.70 -19.39
C GLU A 167 -9.77 11.13 -18.97
N ASP A 168 -10.71 11.33 -18.03
CA ASP A 168 -11.04 12.65 -17.45
C ASP A 168 -10.64 12.74 -15.97
N SER A 169 -9.37 12.45 -15.71
CA SER A 169 -8.80 12.40 -14.37
C SER A 169 -9.13 13.64 -13.52
N LYS A 170 -9.10 14.83 -14.10
CA LYS A 170 -9.34 16.08 -13.32
C LYS A 170 -10.79 16.20 -12.86
N THR A 171 -11.74 15.89 -13.72
CA THR A 171 -13.17 15.91 -13.36
C THR A 171 -13.47 14.82 -12.35
N PHE A 172 -12.90 13.62 -12.52
CA PHE A 172 -13.01 12.53 -11.57
C PHE A 172 -12.48 12.92 -10.18
N GLN A 173 -11.29 13.51 -10.10
CA GLN A 173 -10.71 14.00 -8.84
C GLN A 173 -11.59 15.04 -8.17
N LYS A 174 -12.17 16.00 -8.93
CA LYS A 174 -13.11 16.99 -8.39
C LYS A 174 -14.37 16.31 -7.81
N LYS A 175 -14.89 15.32 -8.51
CA LYS A 175 -16.05 14.55 -8.07
C LYS A 175 -15.77 13.80 -6.76
N LEU A 176 -14.67 13.06 -6.69
CA LEU A 176 -14.24 12.40 -5.45
C LEU A 176 -14.12 13.42 -4.30
N ARG A 177 -13.39 14.50 -4.54
CA ARG A 177 -13.15 15.53 -3.51
C ARG A 177 -14.44 16.18 -3.01
N SER A 178 -15.37 16.51 -3.91
CA SER A 178 -16.64 17.18 -3.55
C SER A 178 -17.52 16.33 -2.65
N VAL A 179 -17.49 15.00 -2.82
CA VAL A 179 -18.25 14.07 -1.99
C VAL A 179 -17.52 13.77 -0.68
N TRP A 180 -16.27 13.36 -0.77
CA TRP A 180 -15.50 12.87 0.39
C TRP A 180 -15.29 13.93 1.48
N GLN A 181 -15.12 15.21 1.11
CA GLN A 181 -14.95 16.28 2.08
C GLN A 181 -16.20 16.58 2.94
N LEU A 182 -17.38 16.10 2.53
CA LEU A 182 -18.63 16.32 3.24
C LEU A 182 -19.00 15.16 4.18
N GLN A 183 -18.29 14.03 4.09
CA GLN A 183 -18.50 12.86 4.92
C GLN A 183 -17.98 13.08 6.33
N GLN A 184 -18.74 12.66 7.33
CA GLN A 184 -18.43 12.85 8.75
C GLN A 184 -18.10 11.53 9.47
N HIS A 185 -18.57 10.41 8.94
CA HIS A 185 -18.38 9.09 9.51
C HIS A 185 -17.36 8.24 8.70
N VAL A 186 -16.84 8.82 7.63
CA VAL A 186 -15.86 8.16 6.76
C VAL A 186 -14.57 8.97 6.70
N SER A 187 -13.45 8.29 6.79
CA SER A 187 -12.13 8.87 6.54
C SER A 187 -11.33 8.03 5.54
N TYR A 188 -10.35 8.65 4.92
CA TYR A 188 -9.58 8.06 3.83
C TYR A 188 -8.10 7.98 4.18
N CYS A 189 -7.48 6.85 3.88
CA CYS A 189 -6.04 6.67 3.87
C CYS A 189 -5.60 6.38 2.43
N LEU A 190 -5.09 7.40 1.75
CA LEU A 190 -4.71 7.35 0.35
C LEU A 190 -3.19 7.14 0.24
N PHE A 191 -2.75 6.11 -0.45
CA PHE A 191 -1.34 5.83 -0.57
C PHE A 191 -0.98 5.20 -1.92
N GLY A 192 0.31 5.33 -2.28
CA GLY A 192 0.78 4.85 -3.56
C GLY A 192 2.30 4.84 -3.67
N SER A 193 2.80 4.18 -4.70
CA SER A 193 4.22 3.91 -4.88
C SER A 193 4.96 4.89 -5.80
N LYS A 194 4.25 5.59 -6.69
CA LYS A 194 4.83 6.59 -7.60
C LYS A 194 4.89 7.95 -6.89
N LYS A 195 5.96 8.19 -6.11
CA LYS A 195 6.13 9.36 -5.25
C LYS A 195 5.87 10.69 -5.98
N HIS A 196 6.36 10.85 -7.21
CA HIS A 196 6.17 12.09 -7.98
C HIS A 196 4.70 12.34 -8.32
N LEU A 197 3.93 11.31 -8.72
CA LEU A 197 2.50 11.44 -8.99
C LEU A 197 1.69 11.71 -7.71
N MET A 198 2.05 11.06 -6.60
CA MET A 198 1.43 11.33 -5.31
C MET A 198 1.68 12.78 -4.87
N ASN A 199 2.92 13.27 -4.96
CA ASN A 199 3.23 14.67 -4.68
C ASN A 199 2.46 15.61 -5.60
N GLU A 200 2.34 15.28 -6.89
CA GLU A 200 1.55 16.08 -7.82
C GLU A 200 0.09 16.19 -7.37
N LEU A 201 -0.56 15.08 -7.04
CA LEU A 201 -1.97 15.05 -6.61
C LEU A 201 -2.22 15.87 -5.32
N PHE A 202 -1.31 15.79 -4.34
CA PHE A 202 -1.58 16.29 -2.99
C PHE A 202 -0.88 17.62 -2.64
N GLU A 203 0.16 18.02 -3.37
CA GLU A 203 0.92 19.25 -3.08
C GLU A 203 0.68 20.38 -4.08
N LYS A 204 0.20 20.09 -5.29
CA LYS A 204 -0.12 21.14 -6.25
C LYS A 204 -1.39 21.88 -5.86
N LYS A 205 -1.26 23.20 -5.59
CA LYS A 205 -2.36 24.09 -5.11
C LYS A 205 -3.59 24.14 -6.00
N ASN A 206 -3.44 23.89 -7.30
CA ASN A 206 -4.52 23.93 -8.29
C ASN A 206 -5.21 22.57 -8.51
N LEU A 207 -4.85 21.52 -7.75
CA LEU A 207 -5.46 20.21 -7.85
C LEU A 207 -6.45 19.95 -6.71
N PRO A 208 -7.50 19.13 -6.96
CA PRO A 208 -8.59 18.92 -6.00
C PRO A 208 -8.15 18.36 -4.65
N PHE A 209 -7.12 17.50 -4.63
CA PHE A 209 -6.63 16.86 -3.41
C PHE A 209 -5.58 17.66 -2.64
N TYR A 210 -5.30 18.91 -3.05
CA TYR A 210 -4.39 19.76 -2.29
C TYR A 210 -4.81 19.87 -0.82
N LYS A 211 -3.89 19.53 0.10
CA LYS A 211 -4.13 19.50 1.56
C LYS A 211 -5.37 18.66 1.96
N PHE A 212 -5.54 17.51 1.34
CA PHE A 212 -6.68 16.63 1.64
C PHE A 212 -6.68 16.09 3.07
N GLY A 213 -5.53 15.88 3.66
CA GLY A 213 -5.39 15.30 4.99
C GLY A 213 -3.97 15.40 5.54
N ASP A 214 -3.69 14.61 6.56
CA ASP A 214 -2.37 14.49 7.18
C ASP A 214 -1.41 13.75 6.25
N ALA A 215 -0.35 14.42 5.79
CA ALA A 215 0.64 13.85 4.90
C ALA A 215 1.78 13.18 5.70
N ILE A 216 1.98 11.89 5.48
CA ILE A 216 3.03 11.09 6.10
C ILE A 216 4.00 10.63 5.01
N TYR A 217 5.26 11.03 5.12
CA TYR A 217 6.34 10.58 4.25
C TYR A 217 7.11 9.49 4.97
N LEU A 218 7.07 8.24 4.44
CA LEU A 218 7.88 7.18 5.01
C LEU A 218 9.34 7.39 4.65
N ALA A 219 10.19 7.44 5.66
CA ALA A 219 11.63 7.38 5.50
C ALA A 219 12.09 5.91 5.34
N LYS A 220 13.36 5.69 5.02
CA LYS A 220 14.00 4.36 5.15
C LYS A 220 13.98 3.93 6.62
N ILE A 221 13.90 2.63 6.86
CA ILE A 221 14.10 2.05 8.19
C ILE A 221 15.55 2.26 8.58
N GLU A 222 15.80 2.77 9.80
CA GLU A 222 17.15 3.02 10.28
C GLU A 222 17.93 1.71 10.48
N THR A 223 19.24 1.75 10.23
CA THR A 223 20.13 0.58 10.30
C THR A 223 20.03 -0.18 11.62
N LYS A 224 19.90 0.54 12.76
CA LYS A 224 19.79 -0.09 14.09
C LYS A 224 18.63 -1.09 14.21
N TYR A 225 17.46 -0.78 13.62
CA TYR A 225 16.29 -1.66 13.64
C TYR A 225 16.48 -2.87 12.71
N TRP A 226 17.19 -2.66 11.59
CA TRP A 226 17.56 -3.75 10.70
C TRP A 226 18.54 -4.72 11.35
N ILE A 227 19.57 -4.23 12.05
CA ILE A 227 20.55 -5.08 12.75
C ILE A 227 19.82 -5.99 13.75
N GLU A 228 18.99 -5.41 14.63
CA GLU A 228 18.19 -6.21 15.59
C GLU A 228 17.33 -7.25 14.88
N TYR A 229 16.62 -6.84 13.83
CA TYR A 229 15.75 -7.72 13.07
C TYR A 229 16.52 -8.87 12.43
N ILE A 230 17.63 -8.59 11.73
CA ILE A 230 18.43 -9.60 11.02
C ILE A 230 19.02 -10.60 12.02
N CYS A 231 19.67 -10.12 13.10
CA CYS A 231 20.26 -10.98 14.14
C CYS A 231 19.20 -11.92 14.73
N LYS A 232 18.07 -11.36 15.16
CA LYS A 232 16.95 -12.15 15.71
C LYS A 232 16.44 -13.22 14.75
N ARG A 233 16.36 -12.91 13.43
CA ARG A 233 15.90 -13.87 12.42
C ARG A 233 16.88 -15.02 12.19
N PHE A 234 18.18 -14.76 12.24
CA PHE A 234 19.20 -15.81 12.22
C PHE A 234 19.11 -16.68 13.48
N GLU A 235 19.06 -16.09 14.67
CA GLU A 235 18.97 -16.80 15.96
C GLU A 235 17.73 -17.69 16.04
N ASN A 236 16.56 -17.20 15.65
CA ASN A 236 15.31 -17.97 15.65
C ASN A 236 15.36 -19.24 14.79
N THR A 237 16.34 -19.33 13.89
CA THR A 237 16.54 -20.51 13.01
C THR A 237 17.79 -21.31 13.38
N GLY A 238 18.41 -21.01 14.52
CA GLY A 238 19.59 -21.72 15.03
C GLY A 238 20.90 -21.33 14.28
N LYS A 239 20.91 -20.19 13.59
CA LYS A 239 22.08 -19.64 12.90
C LYS A 239 22.53 -18.35 13.57
N HIS A 240 23.78 -17.94 13.31
CA HIS A 240 24.35 -16.71 13.84
C HIS A 240 24.82 -15.77 12.75
N ILE A 241 24.67 -14.48 12.99
CA ILE A 241 25.26 -13.39 12.23
C ILE A 241 25.75 -12.32 13.22
N SER A 242 26.93 -11.74 12.99
CA SER A 242 27.39 -10.63 13.83
C SER A 242 26.66 -9.33 13.51
N PRO A 243 26.49 -8.43 14.48
CA PRO A 243 25.88 -7.10 14.25
C PRO A 243 26.60 -6.32 13.16
N GLU A 244 27.93 -6.41 13.07
CA GLU A 244 28.75 -5.73 12.05
C GLU A 244 28.44 -6.26 10.64
N LEU A 245 28.23 -7.57 10.50
CA LEU A 245 27.89 -8.17 9.21
C LEU A 245 26.43 -7.85 8.82
N ALA A 246 25.52 -7.73 9.80
CA ALA A 246 24.16 -7.26 9.59
C ALA A 246 24.12 -5.77 9.19
N GLU A 247 24.98 -4.94 9.78
CA GLU A 247 25.18 -3.54 9.38
C GLU A 247 25.70 -3.43 7.95
N GLU A 248 26.65 -4.28 7.58
CA GLU A 248 27.21 -4.32 6.22
C GLU A 248 26.14 -4.67 5.17
N ILE A 249 25.20 -5.60 5.46
CA ILE A 249 24.04 -5.85 4.60
C ILE A 249 23.27 -4.55 4.36
N CYS A 250 22.98 -3.81 5.43
CA CYS A 250 22.23 -2.56 5.34
C CYS A 250 22.95 -1.51 4.50
N ARG A 251 24.27 -1.38 4.69
CA ARG A 251 25.13 -0.46 3.95
C ARG A 251 25.16 -0.77 2.46
N LEU A 252 25.35 -2.04 2.09
CA LEU A 252 25.44 -2.49 0.70
C LEU A 252 24.19 -2.19 -0.12
N VAL A 253 23.01 -2.21 0.52
CA VAL A 253 21.74 -1.95 -0.17
C VAL A 253 21.08 -0.65 0.28
N ASP A 254 21.83 0.25 0.93
CA ASP A 254 21.39 1.58 1.36
C ASP A 254 20.05 1.55 2.11
N ASN A 255 19.88 0.60 3.05
CA ASN A 255 18.65 0.39 3.83
C ASN A 255 17.37 0.21 2.99
N HIS A 256 17.48 -0.19 1.72
CA HIS A 256 16.30 -0.44 0.90
C HIS A 256 15.58 -1.71 1.38
N SER A 257 14.40 -1.56 2.00
CA SER A 257 13.73 -2.62 2.76
C SER A 257 13.59 -3.95 2.01
N SER A 258 13.26 -3.93 0.71
CA SER A 258 13.16 -5.16 -0.08
C SER A 258 14.51 -5.84 -0.28
N TYR A 259 15.57 -5.05 -0.53
CA TYR A 259 16.90 -5.59 -0.76
C TYR A 259 17.58 -6.04 0.54
N VAL A 260 17.33 -5.36 1.67
CA VAL A 260 17.78 -5.85 2.99
C VAL A 260 17.21 -7.25 3.25
N GLN A 261 15.91 -7.45 3.04
CA GLN A 261 15.26 -8.74 3.22
C GLN A 261 15.80 -9.80 2.23
N GLN A 262 15.99 -9.44 0.96
CA GLN A 262 16.45 -10.35 -0.08
C GLN A 262 17.91 -10.76 0.13
N LEU A 263 18.81 -9.80 0.43
CA LEU A 263 20.23 -10.08 0.69
C LEU A 263 20.40 -10.89 1.98
N SER A 264 19.64 -10.57 3.03
CA SER A 264 19.61 -11.36 4.27
C SER A 264 19.15 -12.80 4.03
N TRP A 265 18.16 -13.00 3.17
CA TRP A 265 17.71 -14.34 2.77
C TRP A 265 18.80 -15.11 2.02
N LEU A 266 19.45 -14.49 1.02
CA LEU A 266 20.52 -15.09 0.24
C LEU A 266 21.72 -15.47 1.10
N LEU A 267 22.09 -14.64 2.06
CA LEU A 267 23.10 -14.96 3.05
C LEU A 267 22.66 -16.11 3.97
N TRP A 268 21.41 -16.06 4.46
CA TRP A 268 20.88 -17.08 5.37
C TRP A 268 20.88 -18.49 4.75
N ILE A 269 20.51 -18.64 3.47
CA ILE A 269 20.54 -19.95 2.80
C ILE A 269 21.95 -20.49 2.63
N ARG A 270 22.97 -19.63 2.51
CA ARG A 270 24.40 -19.99 2.40
C ARG A 270 25.06 -20.27 3.75
N THR A 271 24.46 -19.82 4.84
CA THR A 271 24.98 -19.98 6.20
C THR A 271 24.56 -21.36 6.75
N ILE A 272 25.54 -22.12 7.26
CA ILE A 272 25.26 -23.37 8.00
C ILE A 272 25.06 -23.04 9.48
N ASN A 273 26.07 -22.50 10.15
CA ASN A 273 26.02 -22.14 11.57
C ASN A 273 26.19 -20.62 11.78
N THR A 274 27.27 -20.05 11.29
CA THR A 274 27.63 -18.64 11.44
C THR A 274 27.91 -18.02 10.07
N ALA A 275 27.29 -16.87 9.80
CA ALA A 275 27.48 -16.12 8.57
C ALA A 275 28.89 -15.50 8.50
N THR A 276 29.47 -15.47 7.30
CA THR A 276 30.79 -14.90 7.06
C THR A 276 30.75 -13.81 5.97
N THR A 277 31.78 -12.97 5.94
CA THR A 277 31.93 -11.92 4.92
C THR A 277 32.04 -12.50 3.52
N GLU A 278 32.71 -13.64 3.36
CA GLU A 278 32.83 -14.34 2.08
C GLU A 278 31.46 -14.80 1.56
N GLN A 279 30.66 -15.40 2.44
CA GLN A 279 29.28 -15.79 2.09
C GLN A 279 28.41 -14.59 1.73
N LEU A 280 28.62 -13.43 2.37
CA LEU A 280 27.91 -12.20 2.04
C LEU A 280 28.30 -11.70 0.64
N SER A 281 29.57 -11.79 0.25
CA SER A 281 30.01 -11.43 -1.09
C SER A 281 29.32 -12.27 -2.17
N TYR A 282 29.26 -13.59 -2.00
CA TYR A 282 28.51 -14.46 -2.92
C TYR A 282 27.01 -14.19 -2.91
N ALA A 283 26.42 -13.88 -1.75
CA ALA A 283 25.02 -13.51 -1.66
C ALA A 283 24.71 -12.19 -2.38
N LEU A 284 25.65 -11.25 -2.36
CA LEU A 284 25.54 -9.99 -3.10
C LEU A 284 25.60 -10.22 -4.61
N GLU A 285 26.49 -11.07 -5.09
CA GLU A 285 26.56 -11.46 -6.51
C GLU A 285 25.24 -12.08 -6.97
N ASP A 286 24.66 -13.01 -6.21
CA ASP A 286 23.34 -13.58 -6.51
C ASP A 286 22.25 -12.51 -6.55
N LEU A 287 22.27 -11.53 -5.63
CA LEU A 287 21.30 -10.44 -5.60
C LEU A 287 21.40 -9.59 -6.87
N LEU A 288 22.62 -9.27 -7.31
CA LEU A 288 22.88 -8.49 -8.51
C LEU A 288 22.41 -9.26 -9.77
N ASP A 289 22.74 -10.53 -9.87
CA ASP A 289 22.34 -11.39 -10.99
C ASP A 289 20.82 -11.51 -11.10
N GLN A 290 20.13 -11.73 -9.98
CA GLN A 290 18.67 -11.82 -9.95
C GLN A 290 17.98 -10.50 -10.36
N ASN A 291 18.62 -9.36 -10.15
CA ASN A 291 18.09 -8.05 -10.49
C ASN A 291 18.69 -7.44 -11.76
N ASN A 292 19.58 -8.14 -12.46
CA ASN A 292 20.31 -7.64 -13.61
C ASN A 292 19.38 -7.12 -14.73
N ILE A 293 18.32 -7.87 -15.07
CA ILE A 293 17.34 -7.47 -16.08
C ILE A 293 16.64 -6.15 -15.67
N LEU A 294 16.30 -6.01 -14.39
CA LEU A 294 15.70 -4.77 -13.87
C LEU A 294 16.69 -3.61 -14.00
N PHE A 295 17.94 -3.79 -13.56
CA PHE A 295 18.96 -2.75 -13.62
C PHE A 295 19.31 -2.36 -15.06
N GLN A 296 19.35 -3.33 -15.98
CA GLN A 296 19.51 -3.07 -17.40
C GLN A 296 18.35 -2.22 -17.95
N SER A 297 17.11 -2.60 -17.69
CA SER A 297 15.94 -1.84 -18.17
C SER A 297 15.88 -0.41 -17.61
N GLU A 298 16.32 -0.18 -16.38
CA GLU A 298 16.41 1.16 -15.78
C GLU A 298 17.54 2.00 -16.42
N THR A 299 18.63 1.36 -16.85
CA THR A 299 19.80 2.04 -17.42
C THR A 299 19.73 2.21 -18.93
N GLU A 300 19.03 1.34 -19.68
CA GLU A 300 18.88 1.43 -21.13
C GLU A 300 18.23 2.74 -21.61
N ASN A 301 17.37 3.34 -20.79
CA ASN A 301 16.71 4.61 -21.09
C ASN A 301 17.59 5.84 -20.78
N LEU A 302 18.78 5.66 -20.22
CA LEU A 302 19.69 6.74 -19.88
C LEU A 302 20.61 7.09 -21.06
N SER A 303 20.75 8.39 -21.32
CA SER A 303 21.76 8.87 -22.26
C SER A 303 23.18 8.54 -21.76
N ALA A 304 24.14 8.50 -22.68
CA ALA A 304 25.55 8.30 -22.32
C ALA A 304 26.05 9.33 -21.29
N TYR A 305 25.56 10.58 -21.35
CA TYR A 305 25.89 11.63 -20.39
C TYR A 305 25.33 11.30 -19.00
N GLN A 306 24.07 10.89 -18.90
CA GLN A 306 23.44 10.49 -17.62
C GLN A 306 24.13 9.26 -17.03
N MET A 307 24.51 8.27 -17.86
CA MET A 307 25.24 7.10 -17.42
C MET A 307 26.62 7.48 -16.85
N ASN A 308 27.37 8.36 -17.54
CA ASN A 308 28.67 8.83 -17.06
C ASN A 308 28.54 9.63 -15.76
N PHE A 309 27.46 10.42 -15.62
CA PHE A 309 27.18 11.14 -14.40
C PHE A 309 26.91 10.20 -13.22
N LEU A 310 26.11 9.12 -13.44
CA LEU A 310 25.89 8.09 -12.42
C LEU A 310 27.20 7.39 -12.02
N LYS A 311 28.06 7.06 -12.98
CA LYS A 311 29.38 6.47 -12.69
C LYS A 311 30.23 7.42 -11.84
N ALA A 312 30.29 8.69 -12.18
CA ALA A 312 31.01 9.69 -11.41
C ALA A 312 30.53 9.79 -9.96
N ILE A 313 29.20 9.72 -9.73
CA ILE A 313 28.63 9.70 -8.37
C ILE A 313 29.09 8.46 -7.60
N VAL A 314 29.07 7.28 -8.22
CA VAL A 314 29.52 6.02 -7.60
C VAL A 314 31.01 6.06 -7.26
N ASP A 315 31.82 6.68 -8.14
CA ASP A 315 33.27 6.84 -7.96
C ASP A 315 33.62 7.98 -6.97
N GLY A 316 32.59 8.66 -6.40
CA GLY A 316 32.80 9.76 -5.43
C GLY A 316 33.37 11.04 -6.05
N ILE A 317 33.24 11.21 -7.35
CA ILE A 317 33.61 12.44 -8.06
C ILE A 317 32.46 13.43 -7.93
N HIS A 318 32.72 14.55 -7.22
CA HIS A 318 31.73 15.62 -6.97
C HIS A 318 32.00 16.83 -7.87
#